data_d055904d3d5cdda7f330f70ded4c6174
#
_entry.id   d055904d3d5cdda7f330f70ded4c6174
#
_cell.length_a   1.000
_cell.length_b   1.000
_cell.length_c   1.000
_cell.angle_alpha   90.00
_cell.angle_beta   90.00
_cell.angle_gamma   90.00
#
_symmetry.space_group_name_H-M   'P 1'
#
loop_
_entity.id
_entity.type
_entity.pdbx_description
1 polymer ?
#
loop_
_entity_poly.entity_id
_entity_poly.type
_entity_poly.pdbx_seq_one_letter_code
_entity_poly.pdbx_strand_id
1 'polypeptide(L)'
;MSQPAAAPVPVRLADFAPPAILVARVELAFRLAPEGTRVRARIRFAPTPARPGRHELGRDGEGMRLISAAVDGRAVAPEIGPAGLRVAAAALPEAGFDWEAEVEIDPAANTALEGLYISNGLYCTQCEAEGFRRITYYPDRPDVMAPFRVRIEADLPVLLSNGNPVAQGPGWAEWEDPWPKPAYLFALVAGDLRAHRGRFVTRSGRDVALNVWVRPGDEGRCGWAMEALGRAMRWDEEVYGREYDLDVFNIVAVDDFNMGAMENKGLNIFNARYVLASPETATDDDFANIERIVAHEYFHNWTGNRITCRDWFQLSLKEGLTVFRDQQFMGDMRSHAVKRIEDVLVLRARQFREDAGPLAHPVRPESFVEINNFYTATVYEKGAELIGMLRRIVGAEGYGRALDLYFARHDGQACTVEDWIAVFEEATGRDLGQFARWYAQAGTPRLSVTEDWAEGTFTLRLRQETPPTPGQPEKHPLHIPVAVGLLGPNGDEVVPTRVLELTEAEQVFVFEGLAARPVASVLRGFSAPVVLDHPMEDATRAFLLAHDTDPVNRWDAGRQLARAILGRMVTEGAAPGPDWLAAVAAVLRDETLDPAFRALCL
;
A
#
# COMPACT_ATOMS: atom_id res chain seq x y z
N MET A 1 -23.64 -27.04 -28.61
CA MET A 1 -22.97 -27.16 -27.30
C MET A 1 -21.67 -26.42 -27.43
N SER A 2 -21.56 -25.24 -26.82
CA SER A 2 -20.29 -24.51 -26.74
C SER A 2 -19.31 -25.35 -25.91
N GLN A 3 -18.09 -25.55 -26.39
CA GLN A 3 -17.03 -26.14 -25.60
C GLN A 3 -16.89 -25.30 -24.31
N PRO A 4 -16.75 -25.92 -23.12
CA PRO A 4 -16.46 -25.18 -21.92
C PRO A 4 -15.16 -24.39 -22.17
N ALA A 5 -15.18 -23.09 -21.81
CA ALA A 5 -13.99 -22.27 -21.86
C ALA A 5 -12.86 -22.98 -21.07
N ALA A 6 -11.67 -23.05 -21.65
CA ALA A 6 -10.52 -23.63 -20.96
C ALA A 6 -10.36 -22.93 -19.62
N ALA A 7 -10.10 -23.69 -18.56
CA ALA A 7 -9.85 -23.11 -17.25
C ALA A 7 -8.67 -22.12 -17.34
N PRO A 8 -8.76 -20.93 -16.72
CA PRO A 8 -7.69 -19.96 -16.79
C PRO A 8 -6.40 -20.55 -16.17
N VAL A 9 -5.26 -20.27 -16.81
CA VAL A 9 -3.95 -20.77 -16.36
C VAL A 9 -3.41 -19.83 -15.29
N PRO A 10 -3.10 -20.31 -14.09
CA PRO A 10 -2.55 -19.45 -13.04
C PRO A 10 -1.12 -19.01 -13.38
N VAL A 11 -0.82 -17.75 -13.15
CA VAL A 11 0.53 -17.19 -13.09
C VAL A 11 1.17 -17.64 -11.78
N ARG A 12 2.46 -18.04 -11.79
CA ARG A 12 3.16 -18.54 -10.61
C ARG A 12 4.45 -17.78 -10.38
N LEU A 13 4.76 -17.48 -9.12
CA LEU A 13 6.02 -16.85 -8.72
C LEU A 13 7.25 -17.66 -9.18
N ALA A 14 7.16 -18.98 -9.10
CA ALA A 14 8.24 -19.89 -9.51
C ALA A 14 8.55 -19.83 -11.02
N ASP A 15 7.61 -19.35 -11.85
CA ASP A 15 7.76 -19.24 -13.30
C ASP A 15 8.36 -17.87 -13.71
N PHE A 16 8.72 -17.02 -12.74
CA PHE A 16 9.33 -15.73 -13.04
C PHE A 16 10.63 -15.89 -13.84
N ALA A 17 10.71 -15.15 -14.93
CA ALA A 17 11.93 -15.02 -15.73
C ALA A 17 12.18 -13.56 -16.05
N PRO A 18 13.45 -13.08 -15.96
CA PRO A 18 13.79 -11.72 -16.35
C PRO A 18 13.36 -11.40 -17.78
N PRO A 19 13.03 -10.14 -18.10
CA PRO A 19 12.66 -9.77 -19.47
C PRO A 19 13.78 -10.12 -20.45
N ALA A 20 13.40 -10.66 -21.59
CA ALA A 20 14.35 -11.05 -22.63
C ALA A 20 14.98 -9.83 -23.34
N ILE A 21 14.27 -8.69 -23.31
CA ILE A 21 14.68 -7.44 -23.93
C ILE A 21 14.25 -6.30 -23.01
N LEU A 22 15.14 -5.35 -22.75
CA LEU A 22 14.88 -4.17 -21.93
C LEU A 22 14.23 -3.05 -22.76
N VAL A 23 13.41 -2.23 -22.13
CA VAL A 23 12.90 -0.98 -22.70
C VAL A 23 13.77 0.16 -22.18
N ALA A 24 14.41 0.88 -23.11
CA ALA A 24 15.28 2.01 -22.78
C ALA A 24 14.55 3.35 -22.80
N ARG A 25 13.51 3.50 -23.60
CA ARG A 25 12.71 4.74 -23.75
C ARG A 25 11.37 4.44 -24.40
N VAL A 26 10.34 5.19 -23.99
CA VAL A 26 8.99 5.15 -24.56
C VAL A 26 8.58 6.54 -25.01
N GLU A 27 8.15 6.67 -26.25
CA GLU A 27 7.53 7.88 -26.83
C GLU A 27 6.13 7.52 -27.29
N LEU A 28 5.13 8.25 -26.81
CA LEU A 28 3.72 8.05 -27.16
C LEU A 28 3.15 9.33 -27.76
N ALA A 29 2.36 9.20 -28.82
CA ALA A 29 1.58 10.31 -29.36
C ALA A 29 0.13 9.88 -29.52
N PHE A 30 -0.76 10.62 -28.84
CA PHE A 30 -2.20 10.40 -28.84
C PHE A 30 -2.88 11.44 -29.71
N ARG A 31 -3.78 11.01 -30.58
CA ARG A 31 -4.81 11.84 -31.17
C ARG A 31 -6.13 11.38 -30.60
N LEU A 32 -6.65 12.12 -29.63
CA LEU A 32 -7.85 11.73 -28.89
C LEU A 32 -9.11 11.95 -29.74
N ALA A 33 -9.96 10.96 -29.75
CA ALA A 33 -11.33 10.97 -30.24
C ALA A 33 -12.15 10.00 -29.41
N PRO A 34 -13.45 10.24 -29.16
CA PRO A 34 -14.28 9.31 -28.39
C PRO A 34 -14.28 7.92 -28.99
N GLU A 35 -14.41 7.83 -30.30
CA GLU A 35 -14.28 6.65 -31.12
C GLU A 35 -13.06 6.77 -32.03
N GLY A 36 -12.24 5.72 -32.09
CA GLY A 36 -11.07 5.68 -32.97
C GLY A 36 -9.91 6.57 -32.55
N THR A 37 -9.64 6.71 -31.24
CA THR A 37 -8.40 7.32 -30.74
C THR A 37 -7.20 6.62 -31.34
N ARG A 38 -6.27 7.40 -31.92
CA ARG A 38 -5.00 6.89 -32.47
C ARG A 38 -3.89 7.04 -31.46
N VAL A 39 -3.14 5.94 -31.26
CA VAL A 39 -1.96 5.92 -30.43
C VAL A 39 -0.76 5.49 -31.28
N ARG A 40 0.24 6.36 -31.39
CA ARG A 40 1.54 6.01 -31.97
C ARG A 40 2.51 5.79 -30.83
N ALA A 41 3.14 4.63 -30.81
CA ALA A 41 4.19 4.28 -29.87
C ALA A 41 5.52 4.12 -30.63
N ARG A 42 6.58 4.74 -30.12
CA ARG A 42 7.97 4.45 -30.48
C ARG A 42 8.71 4.02 -29.23
N ILE A 43 9.17 2.78 -29.25
CA ILE A 43 9.79 2.14 -28.08
C ILE A 43 11.21 1.71 -28.45
N ARG A 44 12.21 2.23 -27.75
CA ARG A 44 13.59 1.81 -27.89
C ARG A 44 13.86 0.58 -27.05
N PHE A 45 14.14 -0.54 -27.70
CA PHE A 45 14.56 -1.78 -27.07
C PHE A 45 16.07 -1.93 -27.03
N ALA A 46 16.57 -2.51 -25.93
CA ALA A 46 17.96 -2.81 -25.71
C ALA A 46 18.12 -4.29 -25.30
N PRO A 47 19.23 -4.96 -25.68
CA PRO A 47 19.50 -6.32 -25.24
C PRO A 47 19.66 -6.35 -23.71
N THR A 48 19.21 -7.42 -23.08
CA THR A 48 19.43 -7.65 -21.65
C THR A 48 20.68 -8.50 -21.43
N PRO A 49 21.60 -8.11 -20.51
CA PRO A 49 22.72 -8.96 -20.14
C PRO A 49 22.32 -10.30 -19.53
N ALA A 50 21.15 -10.36 -18.91
CA ALA A 50 20.62 -11.58 -18.27
C ALA A 50 20.23 -12.68 -19.28
N ARG A 51 19.94 -12.31 -20.52
CA ARG A 51 19.54 -13.25 -21.59
C ARG A 51 20.16 -12.82 -22.92
N PRO A 52 21.45 -13.12 -23.16
CA PRO A 52 22.12 -12.73 -24.40
C PRO A 52 21.54 -13.46 -25.61
N GLY A 53 21.59 -12.79 -26.77
CA GLY A 53 21.13 -13.33 -28.06
C GLY A 53 19.86 -12.68 -28.58
N ARG A 54 19.37 -13.21 -29.72
CA ARG A 54 18.11 -12.76 -30.32
C ARG A 54 16.92 -13.43 -29.62
N HIS A 55 15.94 -12.66 -29.24
CA HIS A 55 14.71 -13.14 -28.66
C HIS A 55 13.50 -12.71 -29.48
N GLU A 56 12.47 -13.52 -29.48
CA GLU A 56 11.15 -13.14 -29.97
C GLU A 56 10.65 -11.90 -29.24
N LEU A 57 10.05 -10.98 -29.96
CA LEU A 57 9.39 -9.82 -29.38
C LEU A 57 7.92 -10.18 -29.13
N GLY A 58 7.61 -10.68 -27.93
CA GLY A 58 6.25 -10.79 -27.42
C GLY A 58 5.81 -9.47 -26.79
N ARG A 59 4.57 -9.05 -27.05
CA ARG A 59 3.96 -7.84 -26.47
C ARG A 59 2.55 -8.15 -26.04
N ASP A 60 2.22 -7.73 -24.83
CA ASP A 60 0.86 -7.79 -24.35
C ASP A 60 0.01 -6.77 -25.10
N GLY A 61 -1.23 -7.08 -25.37
CA GLY A 61 -2.15 -6.21 -26.08
C GLY A 61 -3.57 -6.74 -26.07
N GLU A 62 -4.53 -5.87 -25.76
CA GLU A 62 -5.94 -6.25 -25.63
C GLU A 62 -6.87 -5.13 -26.16
N GLY A 63 -7.91 -5.52 -26.87
CA GLY A 63 -8.99 -4.64 -27.26
C GLY A 63 -8.62 -3.53 -28.25
N MET A 64 -7.49 -3.63 -28.97
CA MET A 64 -7.03 -2.60 -29.91
C MET A 64 -6.89 -3.14 -31.34
N ARG A 65 -6.94 -2.24 -32.32
CA ARG A 65 -6.73 -2.54 -33.73
C ARG A 65 -5.34 -2.04 -34.18
N LEU A 66 -4.44 -2.94 -34.56
CA LEU A 66 -3.16 -2.57 -35.15
C LEU A 66 -3.35 -1.95 -36.53
N ILE A 67 -2.78 -0.77 -36.75
CA ILE A 67 -2.81 -0.05 -38.04
C ILE A 67 -1.51 -0.27 -38.80
N SER A 68 -0.37 -0.13 -38.12
CA SER A 68 0.94 -0.35 -38.69
C SER A 68 1.94 -0.77 -37.62
N ALA A 69 2.98 -1.49 -38.06
CA ALA A 69 4.13 -1.83 -37.22
C ALA A 69 5.43 -1.78 -38.02
N ALA A 70 6.51 -1.32 -37.39
CA ALA A 70 7.85 -1.27 -38.00
C ALA A 70 8.94 -1.56 -36.96
N VAL A 71 10.08 -2.04 -37.45
CA VAL A 71 11.35 -2.20 -36.71
C VAL A 71 12.42 -1.39 -37.43
N ASP A 72 13.04 -0.43 -36.76
CA ASP A 72 14.00 0.52 -37.33
C ASP A 72 13.50 1.16 -38.65
N GLY A 73 12.22 1.56 -38.66
CA GLY A 73 11.54 2.18 -39.81
C GLY A 73 11.15 1.20 -40.94
N ARG A 74 11.46 -0.10 -40.81
CA ARG A 74 11.06 -1.12 -41.80
C ARG A 74 9.76 -1.79 -41.36
N ALA A 75 8.76 -1.76 -42.23
CA ALA A 75 7.47 -2.38 -41.96
C ALA A 75 7.63 -3.87 -41.65
N VAL A 76 6.93 -4.33 -40.62
CA VAL A 76 6.84 -5.74 -40.23
C VAL A 76 5.37 -6.15 -40.10
N ALA A 77 5.11 -7.43 -40.27
CA ALA A 77 3.80 -8.04 -40.07
C ALA A 77 3.87 -8.98 -38.85
N PRO A 78 3.53 -8.51 -37.64
CA PRO A 78 3.52 -9.35 -36.46
C PRO A 78 2.36 -10.34 -36.49
N GLU A 79 2.53 -11.48 -35.82
CA GLU A 79 1.43 -12.40 -35.53
C GLU A 79 0.60 -11.80 -34.37
N ILE A 80 -0.70 -11.63 -34.59
CA ILE A 80 -1.61 -11.09 -33.56
C ILE A 80 -2.44 -12.25 -33.01
N GLY A 81 -2.43 -12.40 -31.68
CA GLY A 81 -3.21 -13.38 -30.95
C GLY A 81 -4.07 -12.70 -29.83
N PRO A 82 -4.87 -13.50 -29.11
CA PRO A 82 -5.74 -12.97 -28.05
C PRO A 82 -4.98 -12.26 -26.91
N ALA A 83 -3.75 -12.64 -26.63
CA ALA A 83 -2.92 -12.08 -25.55
C ALA A 83 -1.94 -10.99 -26.01
N GLY A 84 -1.97 -10.61 -27.32
CA GLY A 84 -1.07 -9.60 -27.84
C GLY A 84 -0.46 -9.95 -29.19
N LEU A 85 0.74 -9.45 -29.48
CA LEU A 85 1.44 -9.68 -30.74
C LEU A 85 2.80 -10.34 -30.54
N ARG A 86 3.30 -10.96 -31.62
CA ARG A 86 4.62 -11.58 -31.68
C ARG A 86 5.36 -11.19 -32.96
N VAL A 87 6.67 -10.93 -32.82
CA VAL A 87 7.59 -10.76 -33.94
C VAL A 87 8.72 -11.76 -33.77
N ALA A 88 8.91 -12.63 -34.77
CA ALA A 88 9.92 -13.68 -34.69
C ALA A 88 11.33 -13.13 -34.50
N ALA A 89 12.15 -13.80 -33.71
CA ALA A 89 13.52 -13.40 -33.41
C ALA A 89 14.39 -13.13 -34.66
N ALA A 90 14.17 -13.91 -35.75
CA ALA A 90 14.89 -13.75 -37.00
C ALA A 90 14.65 -12.39 -37.70
N ALA A 91 13.51 -11.74 -37.42
CA ALA A 91 13.15 -10.43 -37.97
C ALA A 91 13.70 -9.25 -37.16
N LEU A 92 14.35 -9.52 -36.01
CA LEU A 92 14.82 -8.50 -35.08
C LEU A 92 16.36 -8.38 -35.12
N PRO A 93 16.93 -7.16 -34.97
CA PRO A 93 18.36 -6.96 -34.76
C PRO A 93 18.86 -7.59 -33.45
N GLU A 94 20.12 -7.98 -33.39
CA GLU A 94 20.76 -8.42 -32.14
C GLU A 94 21.07 -7.27 -31.19
N ALA A 95 21.44 -6.12 -31.78
CA ALA A 95 21.60 -4.86 -31.06
C ALA A 95 20.22 -4.27 -30.74
N GLY A 96 20.17 -3.25 -29.90
CA GLY A 96 18.91 -2.54 -29.64
C GLY A 96 18.30 -1.98 -30.92
N PHE A 97 16.95 -1.91 -30.96
CA PHE A 97 16.19 -1.45 -32.11
C PHE A 97 15.00 -0.58 -31.67
N ASP A 98 14.50 0.23 -32.59
CA ASP A 98 13.26 0.98 -32.41
C ASP A 98 12.08 0.14 -32.92
N TRP A 99 11.11 -0.08 -32.04
CA TRP A 99 9.80 -0.58 -32.39
C TRP A 99 8.86 0.61 -32.57
N GLU A 100 8.15 0.65 -33.68
CA GLU A 100 7.13 1.63 -33.96
C GLU A 100 5.81 0.93 -34.24
N ALA A 101 4.73 1.39 -33.59
CA ALA A 101 3.39 0.87 -33.84
C ALA A 101 2.37 2.02 -33.82
N GLU A 102 1.37 1.93 -34.69
CA GLU A 102 0.16 2.75 -34.60
C GLU A 102 -1.02 1.82 -34.35
N VAL A 103 -1.77 2.13 -33.30
CA VAL A 103 -3.00 1.41 -32.95
C VAL A 103 -4.20 2.34 -32.89
N GLU A 104 -5.38 1.76 -32.99
CA GLU A 104 -6.64 2.45 -32.79
C GLU A 104 -7.38 1.79 -31.63
N ILE A 105 -7.86 2.60 -30.70
CA ILE A 105 -8.64 2.20 -29.52
C ILE A 105 -9.93 3.01 -29.47
N ASP A 106 -10.92 2.51 -28.73
CA ASP A 106 -12.23 3.16 -28.57
C ASP A 106 -12.49 3.46 -27.08
N PRO A 107 -12.11 4.65 -26.58
CA PRO A 107 -12.34 5.02 -25.20
C PRO A 107 -13.82 5.13 -24.80
N ALA A 108 -14.72 5.46 -25.73
CA ALA A 108 -16.14 5.58 -25.44
C ALA A 108 -16.80 4.19 -25.23
N ALA A 109 -16.32 3.16 -25.90
CA ALA A 109 -16.80 1.79 -25.71
C ALA A 109 -16.13 1.05 -24.56
N ASN A 110 -15.08 1.64 -23.94
CA ASN A 110 -14.34 1.01 -22.86
C ASN A 110 -15.09 1.12 -21.54
N THR A 111 -15.78 0.05 -21.14
CA THR A 111 -16.51 -0.07 -19.87
C THR A 111 -15.73 -0.85 -18.79
N ALA A 112 -14.52 -1.33 -19.13
CA ALA A 112 -13.68 -2.05 -18.15
C ALA A 112 -13.07 -1.12 -17.10
N LEU A 113 -13.01 0.19 -17.37
CA LEU A 113 -12.32 1.20 -16.56
C LEU A 113 -10.81 0.87 -16.37
N GLU A 114 -10.23 0.26 -17.40
CA GLU A 114 -8.80 -0.08 -17.52
C GLU A 114 -8.26 0.41 -18.87
N GLY A 115 -7.01 0.87 -18.90
CA GLY A 115 -6.46 1.58 -20.03
C GLY A 115 -7.03 2.99 -20.15
N LEU A 116 -7.27 3.48 -21.36
CA LEU A 116 -7.89 4.79 -21.64
C LEU A 116 -9.40 4.64 -21.80
N TYR A 117 -10.18 5.41 -21.04
CA TYR A 117 -11.64 5.41 -21.10
C TYR A 117 -12.20 6.83 -20.91
N ILE A 118 -13.51 6.99 -21.00
CA ILE A 118 -14.20 8.27 -20.80
C ILE A 118 -15.12 8.15 -19.57
N SER A 119 -14.87 9.03 -18.57
CA SER A 119 -15.72 9.23 -17.41
C SER A 119 -16.44 10.58 -17.53
N ASN A 120 -17.74 10.56 -17.77
CA ASN A 120 -18.59 11.76 -17.86
C ASN A 120 -17.96 12.90 -18.72
N GLY A 121 -17.45 12.53 -19.92
CA GLY A 121 -16.83 13.46 -20.88
C GLY A 121 -15.34 13.78 -20.63
N LEU A 122 -14.74 13.24 -19.58
CA LEU A 122 -13.32 13.35 -19.28
C LEU A 122 -12.59 12.08 -19.74
N TYR A 123 -11.56 12.21 -20.58
CA TYR A 123 -10.64 11.12 -20.84
C TYR A 123 -9.76 10.89 -19.64
N CYS A 124 -9.66 9.68 -19.16
CA CYS A 124 -8.76 9.29 -18.08
C CYS A 124 -8.25 7.87 -18.25
N THR A 125 -7.18 7.55 -17.57
CA THR A 125 -6.55 6.22 -17.62
C THR A 125 -6.56 5.55 -16.25
N GLN A 126 -6.63 4.20 -16.26
CA GLN A 126 -6.23 3.34 -15.15
C GLN A 126 -5.38 2.21 -15.72
N CYS A 127 -4.12 2.15 -15.33
CA CYS A 127 -3.17 1.18 -15.88
C CYS A 127 -2.72 0.11 -14.88
N GLU A 128 -2.88 0.29 -13.59
CA GLU A 128 -2.63 -0.73 -12.59
C GLU A 128 -3.82 -1.70 -12.52
N ALA A 129 -3.56 -3.01 -12.52
CA ALA A 129 -2.25 -3.68 -12.59
C ALA A 129 -1.76 -3.86 -14.05
N GLU A 130 -2.62 -4.19 -15.00
CA GLU A 130 -2.29 -4.63 -16.37
C GLU A 130 -3.09 -3.90 -17.46
N GLY A 131 -3.51 -2.64 -17.18
CA GLY A 131 -4.35 -1.85 -18.09
C GLY A 131 -3.58 -1.16 -19.21
N PHE A 132 -2.26 -0.99 -19.13
CA PHE A 132 -1.49 -0.32 -20.17
C PHE A 132 -1.53 -1.08 -21.51
N ARG A 133 -1.63 -2.41 -21.48
CA ARG A 133 -1.80 -3.27 -22.66
C ARG A 133 -3.07 -3.00 -23.46
N ARG A 134 -4.01 -2.20 -22.94
CA ARG A 134 -5.20 -1.72 -23.64
C ARG A 134 -4.99 -0.39 -24.38
N ILE A 135 -3.79 0.22 -24.21
CA ILE A 135 -3.42 1.49 -24.85
C ILE A 135 -2.51 1.27 -26.05
N THR A 136 -1.50 0.43 -25.90
CA THR A 136 -0.59 0.04 -26.98
C THR A 136 0.06 -1.31 -26.66
N TYR A 137 0.61 -1.97 -27.66
CA TYR A 137 1.37 -3.20 -27.46
C TYR A 137 2.67 -2.93 -26.69
N TYR A 138 2.80 -3.54 -25.50
CA TYR A 138 3.89 -3.26 -24.57
C TYR A 138 4.22 -4.52 -23.73
N PRO A 139 5.46 -4.71 -23.23
CA PRO A 139 5.73 -5.70 -22.19
C PRO A 139 5.19 -5.18 -20.85
N ASP A 140 3.90 -5.41 -20.59
CA ASP A 140 3.12 -4.84 -19.51
C ASP A 140 3.38 -5.57 -18.18
N ARG A 141 4.58 -5.36 -17.64
CA ARG A 141 5.05 -5.96 -16.39
C ARG A 141 5.82 -4.92 -15.57
N PRO A 142 5.78 -5.00 -14.22
CA PRO A 142 6.33 -3.96 -13.36
C PRO A 142 7.87 -3.86 -13.36
N ASP A 143 8.61 -4.92 -13.73
CA ASP A 143 10.07 -4.89 -13.85
C ASP A 143 10.58 -4.29 -15.17
N VAL A 144 9.69 -3.89 -16.07
CA VAL A 144 10.03 -3.18 -17.31
C VAL A 144 9.85 -1.68 -17.08
N MET A 145 10.93 -1.03 -16.72
CA MET A 145 10.97 0.39 -16.37
C MET A 145 11.66 1.21 -17.44
N ALA A 146 11.08 2.36 -17.80
CA ALA A 146 11.66 3.28 -18.78
C ALA A 146 11.20 4.74 -18.52
N PRO A 147 11.94 5.76 -19.00
CA PRO A 147 11.44 7.13 -19.10
C PRO A 147 10.41 7.24 -20.23
N PHE A 148 9.41 8.10 -20.02
CA PHE A 148 8.30 8.31 -20.95
C PHE A 148 8.25 9.75 -21.44
N ARG A 149 8.03 9.92 -22.75
CA ARG A 149 7.64 11.18 -23.37
C ARG A 149 6.29 11.00 -24.05
N VAL A 150 5.37 11.94 -23.79
CA VAL A 150 3.97 11.83 -24.23
C VAL A 150 3.54 13.11 -24.91
N ARG A 151 2.99 12.98 -26.12
CA ARG A 151 2.31 14.06 -26.84
C ARG A 151 0.82 13.74 -26.93
N ILE A 152 -0.01 14.70 -26.57
CA ILE A 152 -1.47 14.59 -26.60
C ILE A 152 -2.00 15.65 -27.57
N GLU A 153 -2.84 15.25 -28.51
CA GLU A 153 -3.52 16.13 -29.48
C GLU A 153 -5.04 15.98 -29.30
N ALA A 154 -5.72 17.07 -28.94
CA ALA A 154 -7.17 17.15 -28.81
C ALA A 154 -7.63 18.60 -28.71
N ASP A 155 -8.81 18.91 -29.22
CA ASP A 155 -9.46 20.22 -29.02
C ASP A 155 -10.17 20.25 -27.66
N LEU A 156 -9.36 20.19 -26.59
CA LEU A 156 -9.79 20.20 -25.19
C LEU A 156 -8.93 21.18 -24.40
N PRO A 157 -9.50 21.86 -23.38
CA PRO A 157 -8.78 22.90 -22.64
C PRO A 157 -7.64 22.40 -21.77
N VAL A 158 -7.69 21.14 -21.29
CA VAL A 158 -6.69 20.56 -20.39
C VAL A 158 -6.21 19.22 -20.95
N LEU A 159 -4.89 19.06 -21.08
CA LEU A 159 -4.21 17.86 -21.58
C LEU A 159 -3.04 17.53 -20.63
N LEU A 160 -3.18 16.50 -19.81
CA LEU A 160 -2.23 16.13 -18.76
C LEU A 160 -1.64 14.73 -18.99
N SER A 161 -0.38 14.57 -18.64
CA SER A 161 0.28 13.26 -18.52
C SER A 161 1.33 13.28 -17.41
N ASN A 162 2.06 12.17 -17.25
CA ASN A 162 3.12 12.02 -16.26
C ASN A 162 4.29 12.98 -16.47
N GLY A 163 4.98 13.31 -15.38
CA GLY A 163 6.23 14.05 -15.42
C GLY A 163 6.06 15.56 -15.46
N ASN A 164 6.99 16.25 -16.10
CA ASN A 164 7.00 17.69 -16.25
C ASN A 164 6.42 18.11 -17.61
N PRO A 165 5.73 19.26 -17.71
CA PRO A 165 5.33 19.81 -19.00
C PRO A 165 6.56 20.28 -19.79
N VAL A 166 6.66 19.87 -21.05
CA VAL A 166 7.78 20.25 -21.94
C VAL A 166 7.38 21.38 -22.87
N ALA A 167 6.22 21.24 -23.52
CA ALA A 167 5.71 22.20 -24.46
C ALA A 167 4.20 22.07 -24.62
N GLN A 168 3.53 23.14 -25.00
CA GLN A 168 2.10 23.13 -25.28
C GLN A 168 1.72 24.20 -26.33
N GLY A 169 0.60 23.98 -27.00
CA GLY A 169 0.03 24.90 -27.95
C GLY A 169 -1.46 24.68 -28.15
N PRO A 170 -2.13 25.42 -29.03
CA PRO A 170 -3.54 25.20 -29.31
C PRO A 170 -3.80 23.76 -29.75
N GLY A 171 -4.57 23.00 -28.97
CA GLY A 171 -4.96 21.62 -29.27
C GLY A 171 -3.87 20.56 -29.05
N TRP A 172 -2.77 20.85 -28.35
CA TRP A 172 -1.76 19.86 -28.02
C TRP A 172 -0.93 20.20 -26.79
N ALA A 173 -0.40 19.17 -26.12
CA ALA A 173 0.58 19.28 -25.03
C ALA A 173 1.61 18.15 -25.11
N GLU A 174 2.82 18.41 -24.65
CA GLU A 174 3.90 17.43 -24.48
C GLU A 174 4.37 17.39 -23.03
N TRP A 175 4.57 16.17 -22.54
CA TRP A 175 5.01 15.85 -21.19
C TRP A 175 6.22 14.92 -21.22
N GLU A 176 7.10 15.01 -20.25
CA GLU A 176 8.25 14.12 -20.11
C GLU A 176 8.43 13.71 -18.64
N ASP A 177 8.40 12.41 -18.39
CA ASP A 177 8.83 11.84 -17.13
C ASP A 177 10.23 11.27 -17.31
N PRO A 178 11.26 11.91 -16.73
CA PRO A 178 12.64 11.50 -16.90
C PRO A 178 13.00 10.27 -16.06
N TRP A 179 12.16 9.92 -15.07
CA TRP A 179 12.42 8.80 -14.18
C TRP A 179 11.93 7.51 -14.80
N PRO A 180 12.77 6.44 -14.81
CA PRO A 180 12.32 5.14 -15.23
C PRO A 180 11.14 4.67 -14.36
N LYS A 181 10.04 4.32 -15.00
CA LYS A 181 8.85 3.78 -14.35
C LYS A 181 8.25 2.62 -15.12
N PRO A 182 7.58 1.66 -14.47
CA PRO A 182 6.75 0.66 -15.14
C PRO A 182 5.52 1.29 -15.80
N ALA A 183 4.95 0.59 -16.77
CA ALA A 183 3.82 1.08 -17.54
C ALA A 183 2.52 1.21 -16.72
N TYR A 184 2.38 0.49 -15.62
CA TYR A 184 1.19 0.62 -14.77
C TYR A 184 1.05 2.01 -14.13
N LEU A 185 2.15 2.80 -14.05
CA LEU A 185 2.17 4.18 -13.55
C LEU A 185 1.86 5.22 -14.64
N PHE A 186 1.63 4.78 -15.87
CA PHE A 186 1.26 5.68 -16.95
C PHE A 186 -0.11 6.30 -16.71
N ALA A 187 -0.22 7.63 -16.92
CA ALA A 187 -1.47 8.34 -16.86
C ALA A 187 -1.62 9.38 -17.97
N LEU A 188 -2.85 9.53 -18.43
CA LEU A 188 -3.32 10.57 -19.31
C LEU A 188 -4.70 11.04 -18.84
N VAL A 189 -4.87 12.37 -18.72
CA VAL A 189 -6.18 12.99 -18.47
C VAL A 189 -6.38 14.14 -19.43
N ALA A 190 -7.58 14.20 -20.05
CA ALA A 190 -7.92 15.31 -20.96
C ALA A 190 -9.40 15.66 -20.87
N GLY A 191 -9.70 16.97 -20.79
CA GLY A 191 -11.10 17.43 -20.73
C GLY A 191 -11.27 18.86 -20.26
N ASP A 192 -12.51 19.22 -19.92
CA ASP A 192 -12.83 20.52 -19.33
C ASP A 192 -12.68 20.46 -17.80
N LEU A 193 -11.50 20.86 -17.33
CA LEU A 193 -11.13 20.87 -15.93
C LEU A 193 -10.72 22.27 -15.47
N ARG A 194 -10.81 22.50 -14.17
CA ARG A 194 -10.32 23.70 -13.48
C ARG A 194 -9.31 23.31 -12.42
N ALA A 195 -8.24 24.10 -12.30
CA ALA A 195 -7.19 23.86 -11.31
C ALA A 195 -7.39 24.72 -10.07
N HIS A 196 -7.45 24.08 -8.91
CA HIS A 196 -7.11 24.72 -7.65
C HIS A 196 -5.58 24.63 -7.51
N ARG A 197 -4.90 25.79 -7.44
CA ARG A 197 -3.44 25.89 -7.55
C ARG A 197 -2.79 26.19 -6.21
N GLY A 198 -1.67 25.53 -5.96
CA GLY A 198 -0.80 25.71 -4.82
C GLY A 198 0.67 25.66 -5.22
N ARG A 199 1.53 25.72 -4.23
CA ARG A 199 2.98 25.69 -4.39
C ARG A 199 3.62 25.03 -3.18
N PHE A 200 4.66 24.25 -3.41
CA PHE A 200 5.52 23.70 -2.37
C PHE A 200 6.98 23.97 -2.73
N VAL A 201 7.78 24.37 -1.75
CA VAL A 201 9.23 24.50 -1.91
C VAL A 201 9.88 23.40 -1.10
N THR A 202 10.60 22.50 -1.77
CA THR A 202 11.31 21.39 -1.11
C THR A 202 12.46 21.92 -0.26
N ARG A 203 12.97 21.07 0.63
CA ARG A 203 14.11 21.42 1.49
C ARG A 203 15.37 21.81 0.70
N SER A 204 15.60 21.20 -0.46
CA SER A 204 16.70 21.57 -1.38
C SER A 204 16.44 22.84 -2.20
N GLY A 205 15.23 23.43 -2.10
CA GLY A 205 14.85 24.66 -2.78
C GLY A 205 14.19 24.48 -4.14
N ARG A 206 13.79 23.26 -4.53
CA ARG A 206 12.99 23.01 -5.73
C ARG A 206 11.60 23.64 -5.55
N ASP A 207 11.18 24.41 -6.54
CA ASP A 207 9.85 25.02 -6.60
C ASP A 207 8.89 24.08 -7.32
N VAL A 208 7.93 23.51 -6.61
CA VAL A 208 6.96 22.54 -7.12
C VAL A 208 5.59 23.19 -7.25
N ALA A 209 5.06 23.25 -8.48
CA ALA A 209 3.69 23.65 -8.72
C ALA A 209 2.71 22.53 -8.32
N LEU A 210 1.74 22.84 -7.48
CA LEU A 210 0.71 21.90 -7.04
C LEU A 210 -0.61 22.24 -7.71
N ASN A 211 -1.29 21.25 -8.30
CA ASN A 211 -2.59 21.45 -8.93
C ASN A 211 -3.56 20.34 -8.51
N VAL A 212 -4.74 20.73 -8.05
CA VAL A 212 -5.88 19.84 -7.89
C VAL A 212 -6.89 20.17 -8.99
N TRP A 213 -7.05 19.26 -9.93
CA TRP A 213 -7.89 19.42 -11.10
C TRP A 213 -9.26 18.79 -10.85
N VAL A 214 -10.29 19.58 -11.05
CA VAL A 214 -11.69 19.20 -10.80
C VAL A 214 -12.59 19.70 -11.92
N ARG A 215 -13.81 19.25 -11.95
CA ARG A 215 -14.82 19.77 -12.86
C ARG A 215 -15.14 21.25 -12.56
N PRO A 216 -15.59 22.03 -13.58
CA PRO A 216 -16.09 23.37 -13.35
C PRO A 216 -17.19 23.40 -12.28
N GLY A 217 -16.99 24.23 -11.25
CA GLY A 217 -17.92 24.40 -10.11
C GLY A 217 -17.50 23.68 -8.83
N ASP A 218 -16.49 22.79 -8.88
CA ASP A 218 -15.97 22.08 -7.70
C ASP A 218 -14.69 22.72 -7.12
N GLU A 219 -14.20 23.82 -7.69
CA GLU A 219 -12.93 24.46 -7.31
C GLU A 219 -12.89 24.88 -5.83
N GLY A 220 -14.04 25.26 -5.27
CA GLY A 220 -14.15 25.64 -3.86
C GLY A 220 -14.07 24.48 -2.86
N ARG A 221 -14.07 23.22 -3.33
CA ARG A 221 -14.10 22.02 -2.49
C ARG A 221 -12.77 21.29 -2.42
N CYS A 222 -11.68 21.85 -2.97
CA CYS A 222 -10.37 21.22 -3.09
C CYS A 222 -9.36 21.65 -2.03
N GLY A 223 -9.67 22.69 -1.23
CA GLY A 223 -8.73 23.31 -0.31
C GLY A 223 -8.09 22.30 0.65
N TRP A 224 -8.89 21.39 1.22
CA TRP A 224 -8.41 20.38 2.14
C TRP A 224 -7.43 19.38 1.50
N ALA A 225 -7.73 18.90 0.29
CA ALA A 225 -6.82 18.01 -0.43
C ALA A 225 -5.48 18.69 -0.75
N MET A 226 -5.50 19.99 -1.12
CA MET A 226 -4.28 20.78 -1.34
C MET A 226 -3.46 20.94 -0.07
N GLU A 227 -4.11 21.24 1.06
CA GLU A 227 -3.43 21.35 2.35
C GLU A 227 -2.86 20.01 2.81
N ALA A 228 -3.60 18.91 2.63
CA ALA A 228 -3.17 17.56 2.95
C ALA A 228 -1.91 17.19 2.15
N LEU A 229 -1.89 17.49 0.84
CA LEU A 229 -0.71 17.27 0.01
C LEU A 229 0.51 18.05 0.53
N GLY A 230 0.34 19.32 0.85
CA GLY A 230 1.44 20.13 1.40
C GLY A 230 1.99 19.59 2.73
N ARG A 231 1.11 19.07 3.61
CA ARG A 231 1.52 18.41 4.86
C ARG A 231 2.24 17.11 4.61
N ALA A 232 1.74 16.27 3.69
CA ALA A 232 2.37 15.00 3.33
C ALA A 232 3.78 15.19 2.75
N MET A 233 3.95 16.17 1.84
CA MET A 233 5.25 16.52 1.26
C MET A 233 6.25 16.95 2.34
N ARG A 234 5.84 17.81 3.25
CA ARG A 234 6.70 18.26 4.35
C ARG A 234 7.08 17.15 5.29
N TRP A 235 6.10 16.35 5.69
CA TRP A 235 6.32 15.22 6.59
C TRP A 235 7.30 14.20 6.00
N ASP A 236 7.20 13.91 4.71
CA ASP A 236 8.11 12.97 4.03
C ASP A 236 9.56 13.48 4.03
N GLU A 237 9.74 14.79 3.84
CA GLU A 237 11.05 15.43 3.94
C GLU A 237 11.61 15.38 5.38
N GLU A 238 10.77 15.59 6.38
CA GLU A 238 11.19 15.67 7.80
C GLU A 238 11.42 14.30 8.41
N VAL A 239 10.55 13.33 8.13
CA VAL A 239 10.56 12.01 8.79
C VAL A 239 11.36 10.96 8.01
N TYR A 240 11.22 10.95 6.67
CA TYR A 240 11.88 9.98 5.80
C TYR A 240 13.04 10.58 5.00
N GLY A 241 13.24 11.89 5.03
CA GLY A 241 14.27 12.58 4.27
C GLY A 241 14.07 12.49 2.75
N ARG A 242 12.82 12.33 2.28
CA ARG A 242 12.50 12.13 0.88
C ARG A 242 11.83 13.37 0.29
N GLU A 243 12.48 13.97 -0.70
CA GLU A 243 11.94 15.14 -1.42
C GLU A 243 11.21 14.70 -2.70
N TYR A 244 10.26 15.50 -3.12
CA TYR A 244 9.61 15.32 -4.42
C TYR A 244 10.59 15.65 -5.57
N ASP A 245 10.50 14.92 -6.65
CA ASP A 245 11.54 14.85 -7.68
C ASP A 245 11.12 15.36 -9.07
N LEU A 246 9.94 15.99 -9.19
CA LEU A 246 9.44 16.67 -10.38
C LEU A 246 9.10 18.15 -10.06
N ASP A 247 8.85 18.98 -11.09
CA ASP A 247 8.56 20.41 -10.93
C ASP A 247 7.04 20.68 -10.80
N VAL A 248 6.20 19.67 -11.00
CA VAL A 248 4.75 19.74 -10.85
C VAL A 248 4.20 18.47 -10.23
N PHE A 249 3.18 18.64 -9.36
CA PHE A 249 2.36 17.54 -8.84
C PHE A 249 0.90 17.83 -9.16
N ASN A 250 0.26 16.89 -9.87
CA ASN A 250 -1.14 17.00 -10.26
C ASN A 250 -1.97 15.93 -9.55
N ILE A 251 -3.09 16.33 -8.96
CA ILE A 251 -4.19 15.48 -8.54
C ILE A 251 -5.36 15.74 -9.47
N VAL A 252 -6.02 14.70 -9.96
CA VAL A 252 -7.23 14.82 -10.77
C VAL A 252 -8.37 14.06 -10.12
N ALA A 253 -9.50 14.71 -9.88
CA ALA A 253 -10.72 14.10 -9.40
C ALA A 253 -11.57 13.58 -10.56
N VAL A 254 -11.92 12.29 -10.56
CA VAL A 254 -12.79 11.64 -11.54
C VAL A 254 -14.00 11.00 -10.88
N ASP A 255 -15.11 10.87 -11.62
CA ASP A 255 -16.35 10.32 -11.06
C ASP A 255 -16.37 8.79 -11.11
N ASP A 256 -16.02 8.21 -12.27
CA ASP A 256 -15.99 6.77 -12.48
C ASP A 256 -14.55 6.27 -12.35
N PHE A 257 -14.23 5.75 -11.19
CA PHE A 257 -12.92 5.21 -10.89
C PHE A 257 -13.09 3.95 -10.02
N ASN A 258 -12.49 2.85 -10.46
CA ASN A 258 -12.62 1.54 -9.82
C ASN A 258 -11.75 1.38 -8.57
N MET A 259 -10.83 2.32 -8.32
CA MET A 259 -9.97 2.41 -7.14
C MET A 259 -10.36 3.62 -6.27
N GLY A 260 -9.79 3.73 -5.07
CA GLY A 260 -9.88 4.95 -4.26
C GLY A 260 -9.07 6.08 -4.87
N ALA A 261 -7.83 5.80 -5.19
CA ALA A 261 -6.90 6.66 -5.90
C ALA A 261 -5.81 5.83 -6.58
N MET A 262 -4.91 6.48 -7.32
CA MET A 262 -3.79 5.85 -8.03
C MET A 262 -2.58 6.80 -8.07
N GLU A 263 -1.44 6.28 -7.70
CA GLU A 263 -0.17 6.99 -7.54
C GLU A 263 0.58 7.32 -8.84
N ASN A 264 -0.06 7.38 -9.99
CA ASN A 264 0.59 7.65 -11.27
C ASN A 264 1.58 8.81 -11.16
N LYS A 265 2.84 8.57 -11.55
CA LYS A 265 3.96 9.51 -11.32
C LYS A 265 3.67 10.92 -11.82
N GLY A 266 3.57 11.89 -10.89
CA GLY A 266 3.30 13.30 -11.18
C GLY A 266 1.86 13.66 -11.59
N LEU A 267 0.99 12.66 -11.76
CA LEU A 267 -0.41 12.82 -12.15
C LEU A 267 -1.29 11.78 -11.43
N ASN A 268 -1.51 11.98 -10.14
CA ASN A 268 -2.35 11.09 -9.36
C ASN A 268 -3.83 11.25 -9.75
N ILE A 269 -4.54 10.14 -9.92
CA ILE A 269 -5.96 10.12 -10.26
C ILE A 269 -6.75 9.59 -9.07
N PHE A 270 -7.78 10.32 -8.66
CA PHE A 270 -8.57 10.05 -7.46
C PHE A 270 -10.05 9.91 -7.81
N ASN A 271 -10.73 9.00 -7.16
CA ASN A 271 -12.18 9.10 -7.06
C ASN A 271 -12.53 10.44 -6.39
N ALA A 272 -13.46 11.20 -6.98
CA ALA A 272 -13.79 12.57 -6.56
C ALA A 272 -14.17 12.68 -5.07
N ARG A 273 -14.73 11.63 -4.46
CA ARG A 273 -15.08 11.58 -3.03
C ARG A 273 -13.87 11.70 -2.08
N TYR A 274 -12.65 11.43 -2.58
CA TYR A 274 -11.40 11.54 -1.82
C TYR A 274 -10.60 12.80 -2.16
N VAL A 275 -11.24 13.76 -2.81
CA VAL A 275 -10.68 15.09 -3.11
C VAL A 275 -11.63 16.19 -2.65
N LEU A 276 -12.94 15.99 -2.89
CA LEU A 276 -13.94 17.03 -2.74
C LEU A 276 -14.57 16.98 -1.34
N ALA A 277 -14.35 18.03 -0.56
CA ALA A 277 -15.00 18.22 0.74
C ALA A 277 -15.44 19.66 0.94
N SER A 278 -16.59 19.84 1.58
CA SER A 278 -17.02 21.13 2.09
C SER A 278 -17.54 20.97 3.53
N PRO A 279 -17.37 21.98 4.40
CA PRO A 279 -17.83 21.92 5.78
C PRO A 279 -19.34 21.65 5.92
N GLU A 280 -20.13 21.98 4.89
CA GLU A 280 -21.59 21.81 4.90
C GLU A 280 -22.03 20.36 4.65
N THR A 281 -21.19 19.54 4.00
CA THR A 281 -21.59 18.20 3.54
C THR A 281 -20.66 17.08 3.95
N ALA A 282 -19.40 17.37 4.29
CA ALA A 282 -18.41 16.39 4.66
C ALA A 282 -18.38 16.17 6.19
N THR A 283 -18.18 14.92 6.60
CA THR A 283 -17.94 14.54 8.00
C THR A 283 -16.47 14.67 8.36
N ASP A 284 -16.13 14.59 9.65
CA ASP A 284 -14.73 14.54 10.11
C ASP A 284 -13.99 13.33 9.52
N ASP A 285 -14.69 12.20 9.36
CA ASP A 285 -14.14 11.00 8.71
C ASP A 285 -13.82 11.22 7.23
N ASP A 286 -14.65 12.00 6.51
CA ASP A 286 -14.35 12.35 5.10
C ASP A 286 -13.08 13.19 5.02
N PHE A 287 -12.91 14.20 5.88
CA PHE A 287 -11.70 15.01 5.94
C PHE A 287 -10.47 14.17 6.30
N ALA A 288 -10.60 13.25 7.28
CA ALA A 288 -9.52 12.35 7.66
C ALA A 288 -9.14 11.37 6.54
N ASN A 289 -10.12 10.82 5.82
CA ASN A 289 -9.88 9.92 4.70
C ASN A 289 -9.23 10.63 3.51
N ILE A 290 -9.64 11.86 3.17
CA ILE A 290 -8.98 12.66 2.14
C ILE A 290 -7.51 12.88 2.50
N GLU A 291 -7.22 13.31 3.75
CA GLU A 291 -5.86 13.55 4.21
C GLU A 291 -5.00 12.29 4.13
N ARG A 292 -5.52 11.16 4.59
CA ARG A 292 -4.82 9.87 4.56
C ARG A 292 -4.52 9.39 3.15
N ILE A 293 -5.53 9.44 2.25
CA ILE A 293 -5.37 8.90 0.89
C ILE A 293 -4.47 9.81 0.06
N VAL A 294 -4.59 11.14 0.18
CA VAL A 294 -3.66 12.08 -0.47
C VAL A 294 -2.22 11.82 -0.03
N ALA A 295 -2.00 11.57 1.27
CA ALA A 295 -0.68 11.23 1.78
C ALA A 295 -0.19 9.86 1.27
N HIS A 296 -1.06 8.84 1.25
CA HIS A 296 -0.77 7.51 0.73
C HIS A 296 -0.25 7.58 -0.71
N GLU A 297 -1.00 8.23 -1.62
CA GLU A 297 -0.61 8.35 -3.03
C GLU A 297 0.66 9.19 -3.20
N TYR A 298 0.85 10.23 -2.39
CA TYR A 298 2.09 10.98 -2.42
C TYR A 298 3.30 10.13 -1.97
N PHE A 299 3.15 9.33 -0.91
CA PHE A 299 4.24 8.50 -0.39
C PHE A 299 4.68 7.42 -1.37
N HIS A 300 3.80 6.97 -2.23
CA HIS A 300 4.16 6.08 -3.33
C HIS A 300 5.20 6.68 -4.27
N ASN A 301 5.42 7.99 -4.31
CA ASN A 301 6.44 8.59 -5.16
C ASN A 301 7.81 7.92 -4.98
N TRP A 302 8.16 7.53 -3.75
CA TRP A 302 9.37 6.78 -3.41
C TRP A 302 9.11 5.28 -3.25
N THR A 303 8.06 4.90 -2.52
CA THR A 303 7.73 3.51 -2.22
C THR A 303 6.66 2.95 -3.16
N GLY A 304 7.04 2.70 -4.39
CA GLY A 304 6.18 2.23 -5.50
C GLY A 304 6.66 2.76 -6.85
N ASN A 305 6.98 4.07 -6.95
CA ASN A 305 7.36 4.70 -8.21
C ASN A 305 8.88 4.70 -8.45
N ARG A 306 9.68 5.27 -7.52
CA ARG A 306 11.15 5.27 -7.62
C ARG A 306 11.72 3.87 -7.36
N ILE A 307 11.20 3.17 -6.36
CA ILE A 307 11.46 1.75 -6.12
C ILE A 307 10.14 1.02 -6.30
N THR A 308 10.07 0.11 -7.27
CA THR A 308 8.84 -0.60 -7.61
C THR A 308 8.95 -2.11 -7.34
N CYS A 309 7.89 -2.85 -7.64
CA CYS A 309 7.83 -4.30 -7.49
C CYS A 309 8.44 -4.99 -8.71
N ARG A 310 9.24 -6.06 -8.52
CA ARG A 310 9.75 -6.88 -9.61
C ARG A 310 8.62 -7.59 -10.39
N ASP A 311 7.64 -8.05 -9.66
CA ASP A 311 6.46 -8.74 -10.17
C ASP A 311 5.27 -8.50 -9.22
N TRP A 312 4.08 -8.83 -9.65
CA TRP A 312 2.86 -8.56 -8.87
C TRP A 312 2.74 -9.39 -7.58
N PHE A 313 3.54 -10.45 -7.40
CA PHE A 313 3.61 -11.16 -6.12
C PHE A 313 4.23 -10.30 -5.02
N GLN A 314 5.05 -9.32 -5.39
CA GLN A 314 5.71 -8.39 -4.48
C GLN A 314 4.84 -7.18 -4.10
N LEU A 315 3.56 -7.16 -4.45
CA LEU A 315 2.65 -6.01 -4.31
C LEU A 315 2.69 -5.36 -2.91
N SER A 316 2.75 -6.16 -1.84
CA SER A 316 2.85 -5.66 -0.47
C SER A 316 4.12 -4.86 -0.19
N LEU A 317 5.17 -5.01 -1.01
CA LEU A 317 6.40 -4.23 -0.87
C LEU A 317 6.16 -2.73 -1.11
N LYS A 318 5.23 -2.39 -2.00
CA LYS A 318 4.78 -1.01 -2.17
C LYS A 318 3.58 -0.67 -1.27
N GLU A 319 2.56 -1.50 -1.26
CA GLU A 319 1.32 -1.21 -0.55
C GLU A 319 1.46 -1.28 0.97
N GLY A 320 2.01 -2.36 1.49
CA GLY A 320 2.21 -2.53 2.94
C GLY A 320 3.14 -1.46 3.52
N LEU A 321 4.22 -1.11 2.81
CA LEU A 321 5.13 -0.05 3.26
C LEU A 321 4.47 1.33 3.21
N THR A 322 3.68 1.62 2.17
CA THR A 322 3.01 2.92 2.03
C THR A 322 1.85 3.05 3.02
N VAL A 323 1.06 1.99 3.29
CA VAL A 323 0.06 1.98 4.38
C VAL A 323 0.72 2.22 5.73
N PHE A 324 1.86 1.58 6.02
CA PHE A 324 2.59 1.84 7.27
C PHE A 324 3.00 3.32 7.39
N ARG A 325 3.43 3.95 6.29
CA ARG A 325 3.80 5.36 6.26
C ARG A 325 2.58 6.28 6.43
N ASP A 326 1.45 5.98 5.79
CA ASP A 326 0.23 6.77 5.95
C ASP A 326 -0.33 6.66 7.37
N GLN A 327 -0.23 5.49 8.01
CA GLN A 327 -0.59 5.29 9.42
C GLN A 327 0.26 6.14 10.36
N GLN A 328 1.59 6.19 10.13
CA GLN A 328 2.49 7.05 10.90
C GLN A 328 2.15 8.54 10.71
N PHE A 329 1.98 8.96 9.46
CA PHE A 329 1.60 10.33 9.12
C PHE A 329 0.31 10.75 9.82
N MET A 330 -0.74 9.94 9.74
CA MET A 330 -2.01 10.25 10.41
C MET A 330 -1.89 10.28 11.93
N GLY A 331 -1.03 9.44 12.51
CA GLY A 331 -0.70 9.49 13.93
C GLY A 331 -0.06 10.82 14.32
N ASP A 332 0.94 11.28 13.54
CA ASP A 332 1.64 12.55 13.77
C ASP A 332 0.74 13.77 13.54
N MET A 333 -0.16 13.71 12.55
CA MET A 333 -1.07 14.82 12.25
C MET A 333 -2.23 14.93 13.24
N ARG A 334 -2.63 13.85 13.91
CA ARG A 334 -3.84 13.78 14.73
C ARG A 334 -3.57 13.19 16.11
N SER A 335 -3.66 11.86 16.24
CA SER A 335 -3.46 11.12 17.48
C SER A 335 -2.95 9.71 17.20
N HIS A 336 -1.76 9.39 17.68
CA HIS A 336 -1.19 8.05 17.57
C HIS A 336 -2.06 6.99 18.25
N ALA A 337 -2.64 7.30 19.41
CA ALA A 337 -3.47 6.38 20.17
C ALA A 337 -4.75 6.03 19.39
N VAL A 338 -5.47 7.05 18.91
CA VAL A 338 -6.72 6.87 18.15
C VAL A 338 -6.43 6.16 16.84
N LYS A 339 -5.45 6.64 16.07
CA LYS A 339 -5.09 6.05 14.78
C LYS A 339 -4.70 4.58 14.91
N ARG A 340 -3.88 4.23 15.91
CA ARG A 340 -3.51 2.81 16.12
C ARG A 340 -4.71 1.93 16.45
N ILE A 341 -5.65 2.42 17.25
CA ILE A 341 -6.88 1.69 17.56
C ILE A 341 -7.74 1.50 16.30
N GLU A 342 -7.88 2.53 15.46
CA GLU A 342 -8.60 2.43 14.18
C GLU A 342 -7.97 1.38 13.26
N ASP A 343 -6.65 1.36 13.12
CA ASP A 343 -5.92 0.37 12.32
C ASP A 343 -6.15 -1.05 12.84
N VAL A 344 -6.09 -1.25 14.15
CA VAL A 344 -6.38 -2.54 14.80
C VAL A 344 -7.83 -2.98 14.54
N LEU A 345 -8.78 -2.04 14.59
CA LEU A 345 -10.20 -2.33 14.28
C LEU A 345 -10.37 -2.79 12.83
N VAL A 346 -9.76 -2.08 11.87
CA VAL A 346 -9.80 -2.46 10.44
C VAL A 346 -9.16 -3.83 10.24
N LEU A 347 -7.98 -4.07 10.82
CA LEU A 347 -7.28 -5.35 10.73
C LEU A 347 -8.13 -6.50 11.26
N ARG A 348 -8.71 -6.37 12.47
CA ARG A 348 -9.58 -7.39 13.08
C ARG A 348 -10.88 -7.59 12.30
N ALA A 349 -11.47 -6.52 11.76
CA ALA A 349 -12.76 -6.57 11.05
C ALA A 349 -12.65 -7.12 9.63
N ARG A 350 -11.55 -6.89 8.93
CA ARG A 350 -11.35 -7.25 7.52
C ARG A 350 -10.32 -8.36 7.36
N GLN A 351 -9.07 -8.10 7.74
CA GLN A 351 -7.95 -8.96 7.45
C GLN A 351 -8.01 -10.31 8.20
N PHE A 352 -8.39 -10.31 9.48
CA PHE A 352 -8.56 -11.58 10.21
C PHE A 352 -9.68 -12.44 9.63
N ARG A 353 -10.70 -11.84 9.03
CA ARG A 353 -11.76 -12.57 8.33
C ARG A 353 -11.28 -13.13 6.99
N GLU A 354 -10.41 -12.41 6.28
CA GLU A 354 -9.74 -12.93 5.09
C GLU A 354 -8.90 -14.17 5.43
N ASP A 355 -8.06 -14.08 6.45
CA ASP A 355 -7.21 -15.19 6.91
C ASP A 355 -8.00 -16.40 7.42
N ALA A 356 -9.21 -16.20 7.91
CA ALA A 356 -10.10 -17.27 8.38
C ALA A 356 -11.03 -17.80 7.28
N GLY A 357 -10.98 -17.23 6.09
CA GLY A 357 -11.89 -17.54 4.98
C GLY A 357 -11.28 -18.50 3.95
N PRO A 358 -12.10 -18.91 2.96
CA PRO A 358 -11.67 -19.82 1.89
C PRO A 358 -10.67 -19.18 0.90
N LEU A 359 -10.54 -17.84 0.92
CA LEU A 359 -9.61 -17.09 0.08
C LEU A 359 -8.35 -16.64 0.86
N ALA A 360 -8.09 -17.23 2.03
CA ALA A 360 -6.88 -16.94 2.79
C ALA A 360 -5.63 -17.18 1.95
N HIS A 361 -4.74 -16.20 1.94
CA HIS A 361 -3.50 -16.21 1.17
C HIS A 361 -2.36 -15.54 1.94
N PRO A 362 -1.08 -15.84 1.63
CA PRO A 362 0.05 -15.13 2.20
C PRO A 362 0.08 -13.64 1.81
N VAL A 363 0.81 -12.83 2.57
CA VAL A 363 1.10 -11.42 2.20
C VAL A 363 1.80 -11.34 0.85
N ARG A 364 2.69 -12.29 0.55
CA ARG A 364 3.23 -12.55 -0.78
C ARG A 364 2.64 -13.86 -1.32
N PRO A 365 1.58 -13.80 -2.13
CA PRO A 365 1.03 -15.00 -2.78
C PRO A 365 2.03 -15.63 -3.73
N GLU A 366 1.86 -16.91 -4.03
CA GLU A 366 2.74 -17.65 -4.95
C GLU A 366 2.08 -17.96 -6.30
N SER A 367 0.79 -17.69 -6.42
CA SER A 367 0.05 -17.87 -7.67
C SER A 367 -1.20 -17.00 -7.71
N PHE A 368 -1.58 -16.54 -8.90
CA PHE A 368 -2.86 -15.88 -9.16
C PHE A 368 -3.40 -16.22 -10.54
N VAL A 369 -4.70 -16.06 -10.70
CA VAL A 369 -5.38 -16.10 -12.01
C VAL A 369 -5.66 -14.68 -12.49
N GLU A 370 -6.18 -13.84 -11.60
CA GLU A 370 -6.49 -12.44 -11.82
C GLU A 370 -5.84 -11.62 -10.71
N ILE A 371 -4.89 -10.75 -11.09
CA ILE A 371 -4.08 -10.00 -10.13
C ILE A 371 -4.91 -8.99 -9.32
N ASN A 372 -5.96 -8.42 -9.91
CA ASN A 372 -6.82 -7.45 -9.22
C ASN A 372 -7.49 -8.04 -7.96
N ASN A 373 -7.57 -9.37 -7.84
CA ASN A 373 -8.08 -10.05 -6.64
C ASN A 373 -7.12 -10.00 -5.44
N PHE A 374 -5.87 -9.55 -5.62
CA PHE A 374 -4.88 -9.46 -4.54
C PHE A 374 -4.70 -8.07 -3.94
N TYR A 375 -5.53 -7.11 -4.32
CA TYR A 375 -5.65 -5.81 -3.64
C TYR A 375 -6.51 -5.99 -2.38
N THR A 376 -5.97 -6.71 -1.39
CA THR A 376 -6.67 -7.28 -0.22
C THR A 376 -6.17 -6.65 1.08
N ALA A 377 -6.96 -6.77 2.16
CA ALA A 377 -6.53 -6.35 3.49
C ALA A 377 -5.27 -7.13 3.97
N THR A 378 -5.03 -8.32 3.45
CA THR A 378 -3.81 -9.09 3.73
C THR A 378 -2.58 -8.44 3.11
N VAL A 379 -2.65 -7.98 1.87
CA VAL A 379 -1.52 -7.32 1.19
C VAL A 379 -1.25 -5.93 1.77
N TYR A 380 -2.29 -5.15 2.08
CA TYR A 380 -2.23 -3.77 2.55
C TYR A 380 -2.02 -3.70 4.07
N GLU A 381 -3.02 -4.05 4.86
CA GLU A 381 -3.03 -3.85 6.31
C GLU A 381 -2.11 -4.83 7.04
N LYS A 382 -2.18 -6.14 6.72
CA LYS A 382 -1.23 -7.10 7.32
C LYS A 382 0.18 -6.84 6.81
N GLY A 383 0.37 -6.42 5.55
CA GLY A 383 1.63 -5.94 5.03
C GLY A 383 2.22 -4.83 5.88
N ALA A 384 1.42 -3.80 6.22
CA ALA A 384 1.83 -2.71 7.12
C ALA A 384 2.19 -3.20 8.53
N GLU A 385 1.44 -4.18 9.07
CA GLU A 385 1.78 -4.80 10.36
C GLU A 385 3.16 -5.47 10.33
N LEU A 386 3.53 -6.13 9.22
CA LEU A 386 4.87 -6.74 9.07
C LEU A 386 5.96 -5.67 9.13
N ILE A 387 5.77 -4.51 8.51
CA ILE A 387 6.70 -3.38 8.60
C ILE A 387 6.81 -2.89 10.04
N GLY A 388 5.66 -2.73 10.73
CA GLY A 388 5.63 -2.32 12.14
C GLY A 388 6.32 -3.32 13.08
N MET A 389 6.15 -4.62 12.85
CA MET A 389 6.86 -5.69 13.59
C MET A 389 8.37 -5.63 13.34
N LEU A 390 8.77 -5.49 12.08
CA LEU A 390 10.18 -5.41 11.71
C LEU A 390 10.86 -4.22 12.42
N ARG A 391 10.21 -3.05 12.42
CA ARG A 391 10.68 -1.87 13.16
C ARG A 391 10.84 -2.14 14.65
N ARG A 392 9.95 -2.92 15.28
CA ARG A 392 10.06 -3.29 16.71
C ARG A 392 11.23 -4.24 16.96
N ILE A 393 11.44 -5.21 16.08
CA ILE A 393 12.52 -6.19 16.18
C ILE A 393 13.90 -5.53 16.04
N VAL A 394 14.08 -4.63 15.07
CA VAL A 394 15.37 -4.02 14.79
C VAL A 394 15.59 -2.69 15.54
N GLY A 395 14.55 -2.16 16.19
CA GLY A 395 14.56 -0.85 16.83
C GLY A 395 14.47 0.32 15.85
N ALA A 396 14.13 1.52 16.35
CA ALA A 396 13.92 2.70 15.51
C ALA A 396 15.18 3.11 14.70
N GLU A 397 16.36 3.08 15.33
CA GLU A 397 17.62 3.40 14.65
C GLU A 397 18.00 2.37 13.59
N GLY A 398 17.83 1.07 13.88
CA GLY A 398 18.05 -0.01 12.94
C GLY A 398 17.15 0.11 11.72
N TYR A 399 15.87 0.42 11.96
CA TYR A 399 14.88 0.67 10.92
C TYR A 399 15.28 1.86 10.02
N GLY A 400 15.69 2.98 10.61
CA GLY A 400 16.14 4.15 9.85
C GLY A 400 17.35 3.84 8.96
N ARG A 401 18.38 3.18 9.52
CA ARG A 401 19.57 2.78 8.71
C ARG A 401 19.20 1.82 7.57
N ALA A 402 18.31 0.87 7.81
CA ALA A 402 17.86 -0.07 6.79
C ALA A 402 17.08 0.62 5.67
N LEU A 403 16.20 1.57 6.02
CA LEU A 403 15.49 2.39 5.04
C LEU A 403 16.43 3.23 4.18
N ASP A 404 17.40 3.91 4.80
CA ASP A 404 18.39 4.68 4.05
C ASP A 404 19.16 3.80 3.08
N LEU A 405 19.54 2.59 3.51
CA LEU A 405 20.21 1.61 2.66
C LEU A 405 19.28 1.13 1.52
N TYR A 406 17.99 0.89 1.82
CA TYR A 406 16.99 0.49 0.83
C TYR A 406 16.86 1.54 -0.28
N PHE A 407 16.67 2.80 0.09
CA PHE A 407 16.57 3.89 -0.86
C PHE A 407 17.88 4.11 -1.64
N ALA A 408 19.02 4.09 -0.97
CA ALA A 408 20.31 4.30 -1.64
C ALA A 408 20.66 3.17 -2.63
N ARG A 409 20.29 1.93 -2.30
CA ARG A 409 20.64 0.75 -3.11
C ARG A 409 19.68 0.52 -4.27
N HIS A 410 18.40 0.73 -4.03
CA HIS A 410 17.34 0.27 -4.93
C HIS A 410 16.61 1.38 -5.67
N ASP A 411 17.04 2.63 -5.54
CA ASP A 411 16.49 3.74 -6.34
C ASP A 411 16.56 3.43 -7.84
N GLY A 412 15.41 3.54 -8.53
CA GLY A 412 15.27 3.21 -9.95
C GLY A 412 15.24 1.70 -10.25
N GLN A 413 14.99 0.86 -9.26
CA GLN A 413 14.95 -0.60 -9.42
C GLN A 413 13.57 -1.18 -9.09
N ALA A 414 13.35 -2.39 -9.60
CA ALA A 414 12.21 -3.25 -9.29
C ALA A 414 12.65 -4.35 -8.32
N CYS A 415 12.09 -4.36 -7.10
CA CYS A 415 12.58 -5.13 -5.96
C CYS A 415 11.65 -6.28 -5.55
N THR A 416 12.21 -7.19 -4.75
CA THR A 416 11.51 -8.31 -4.12
C THR A 416 11.45 -8.15 -2.60
N VAL A 417 10.63 -8.98 -1.95
CA VAL A 417 10.61 -9.10 -0.49
C VAL A 417 11.99 -9.56 0.05
N GLU A 418 12.70 -10.38 -0.70
CA GLU A 418 14.06 -10.81 -0.35
C GLU A 418 15.04 -9.64 -0.33
N ASP A 419 14.98 -8.72 -1.31
CA ASP A 419 15.79 -7.50 -1.33
C ASP A 419 15.49 -6.62 -0.11
N TRP A 420 14.21 -6.49 0.24
CA TRP A 420 13.76 -5.76 1.43
C TRP A 420 14.33 -6.35 2.71
N ILE A 421 14.19 -7.66 2.93
CA ILE A 421 14.73 -8.34 4.14
C ILE A 421 16.25 -8.22 4.19
N ALA A 422 16.95 -8.42 3.07
CA ALA A 422 18.40 -8.37 3.00
C ALA A 422 19.00 -7.02 3.43
N VAL A 423 18.36 -5.88 3.10
CA VAL A 423 18.85 -4.58 3.56
C VAL A 423 18.70 -4.42 5.07
N PHE A 424 17.68 -5.03 5.69
CA PHE A 424 17.52 -5.02 7.14
C PHE A 424 18.54 -5.91 7.84
N GLU A 425 18.82 -7.10 7.30
CA GLU A 425 19.86 -7.99 7.82
C GLU A 425 21.23 -7.31 7.76
N GLU A 426 21.57 -6.68 6.63
CA GLU A 426 22.86 -5.99 6.46
C GLU A 426 22.99 -4.77 7.39
N ALA A 427 21.95 -3.93 7.47
CA ALA A 427 22.00 -2.69 8.27
C ALA A 427 22.01 -2.95 9.78
N THR A 428 21.53 -4.10 10.24
CA THR A 428 21.33 -4.39 11.66
C THR A 428 22.15 -5.57 12.17
N GLY A 429 22.70 -6.41 11.29
CA GLY A 429 23.40 -7.65 11.65
C GLY A 429 22.50 -8.74 12.21
N ARG A 430 21.17 -8.63 12.07
CA ARG A 430 20.20 -9.60 12.59
C ARG A 430 19.87 -10.63 11.51
N ASP A 431 19.68 -11.89 11.93
CA ASP A 431 19.07 -12.93 11.10
C ASP A 431 17.55 -12.74 11.11
N LEU A 432 16.97 -12.48 9.95
CA LEU A 432 15.54 -12.29 9.75
C LEU A 432 14.89 -13.42 8.93
N GLY A 433 15.61 -14.52 8.69
CA GLY A 433 15.11 -15.65 7.91
C GLY A 433 13.81 -16.26 8.45
N GLN A 434 13.67 -16.35 9.80
CA GLN A 434 12.40 -16.77 10.39
C GLN A 434 11.31 -15.70 10.26
N PHE A 435 11.66 -14.42 10.38
CA PHE A 435 10.71 -13.32 10.17
C PHE A 435 10.17 -13.31 8.74
N ALA A 436 11.00 -13.58 7.73
CA ALA A 436 10.59 -13.63 6.32
C ALA A 436 9.43 -14.63 6.07
N ARG A 437 9.25 -15.63 6.94
CA ARG A 437 8.13 -16.58 6.88
C ARG A 437 6.76 -15.89 6.95
N TRP A 438 6.63 -14.73 7.58
CA TRP A 438 5.39 -13.96 7.61
C TRP A 438 4.87 -13.58 6.23
N TYR A 439 5.77 -13.39 5.26
CA TYR A 439 5.39 -13.08 3.88
C TYR A 439 4.89 -14.32 3.12
N ALA A 440 5.32 -15.53 3.51
CA ALA A 440 5.03 -16.76 2.78
C ALA A 440 3.96 -17.64 3.45
N GLN A 441 3.69 -17.45 4.76
CA GLN A 441 2.72 -18.24 5.50
C GLN A 441 1.41 -17.47 5.73
N ALA A 442 0.31 -18.00 5.21
CA ALA A 442 -1.03 -17.45 5.40
C ALA A 442 -1.58 -17.78 6.81
N GLY A 443 -2.63 -17.05 7.19
CA GLY A 443 -3.35 -17.28 8.44
C GLY A 443 -2.91 -16.38 9.59
N THR A 444 -3.80 -16.20 10.55
CA THR A 444 -3.59 -15.38 11.75
C THR A 444 -3.20 -16.28 12.91
N PRO A 445 -2.01 -16.10 13.52
CA PRO A 445 -1.60 -16.88 14.70
C PRO A 445 -2.50 -16.61 15.90
N ARG A 446 -2.74 -17.62 16.71
CA ARG A 446 -3.28 -17.50 18.06
C ARG A 446 -2.11 -17.46 19.04
N LEU A 447 -2.07 -16.44 19.89
CA LEU A 447 -1.09 -16.28 20.97
C LEU A 447 -1.78 -16.53 22.30
N SER A 448 -1.49 -17.67 22.93
CA SER A 448 -2.00 -18.03 24.26
C SER A 448 -0.99 -17.63 25.33
N VAL A 449 -1.49 -17.03 26.40
CA VAL A 449 -0.70 -16.51 27.52
C VAL A 449 -1.11 -17.21 28.82
N THR A 450 -0.13 -17.71 29.55
CA THR A 450 -0.31 -18.18 30.94
C THR A 450 0.69 -17.49 31.85
N GLU A 451 0.26 -17.20 33.09
CA GLU A 451 1.03 -16.48 34.09
C GLU A 451 1.27 -17.35 35.30
N ASP A 452 2.47 -17.25 35.88
CA ASP A 452 2.78 -17.80 37.20
C ASP A 452 3.49 -16.76 38.06
N TRP A 453 3.26 -16.82 39.38
CA TRP A 453 3.85 -15.89 40.35
C TRP A 453 4.34 -16.68 41.58
N ALA A 454 5.63 -16.61 41.87
CA ALA A 454 6.24 -17.20 43.03
C ALA A 454 7.41 -16.34 43.53
N GLU A 455 7.42 -16.03 44.84
CA GLU A 455 8.57 -15.46 45.57
C GLU A 455 9.29 -14.28 44.88
N GLY A 456 8.52 -13.30 44.36
CA GLY A 456 9.08 -12.13 43.69
C GLY A 456 9.46 -12.35 42.24
N THR A 457 9.11 -13.51 41.68
CA THR A 457 9.33 -13.89 40.28
C THR A 457 8.00 -14.03 39.56
N PHE A 458 7.85 -13.30 38.46
CA PHE A 458 6.72 -13.40 37.55
C PHE A 458 7.14 -14.08 36.25
N THR A 459 6.40 -15.11 35.87
CA THR A 459 6.69 -15.94 34.70
C THR A 459 5.55 -15.81 33.67
N LEU A 460 5.89 -15.42 32.44
CA LEU A 460 5.01 -15.46 31.29
C LEU A 460 5.38 -16.65 30.40
N ARG A 461 4.43 -17.54 30.15
CA ARG A 461 4.53 -18.57 29.13
C ARG A 461 3.69 -18.17 27.94
N LEU A 462 4.34 -18.03 26.79
CA LEU A 462 3.73 -17.66 25.52
C LEU A 462 3.74 -18.87 24.58
N ARG A 463 2.59 -19.19 24.00
CA ARG A 463 2.42 -20.27 23.01
C ARG A 463 1.77 -19.70 21.75
N GLN A 464 2.35 -20.02 20.60
CA GLN A 464 1.79 -19.67 19.30
C GLN A 464 1.30 -20.88 18.53
N GLU A 465 0.18 -20.72 17.82
CA GLU A 465 -0.37 -21.71 16.92
C GLU A 465 -1.07 -21.02 15.76
N THR A 466 -0.71 -21.33 14.51
CA THR A 466 -1.41 -20.83 13.33
C THR A 466 -2.32 -21.92 12.77
N PRO A 467 -3.63 -21.69 12.63
CA PRO A 467 -4.53 -22.67 12.05
C PRO A 467 -4.18 -22.99 10.58
N PRO A 468 -4.50 -24.22 10.11
CA PRO A 468 -4.40 -24.57 8.70
C PRO A 468 -5.22 -23.60 7.82
N THR A 469 -4.69 -23.31 6.63
CA THR A 469 -5.38 -22.49 5.62
C THR A 469 -5.41 -23.22 4.27
N PRO A 470 -6.26 -22.82 3.32
CA PRO A 470 -6.28 -23.43 1.99
C PRO A 470 -4.87 -23.46 1.37
N GLY A 471 -4.47 -24.63 0.87
CA GLY A 471 -3.15 -24.83 0.27
C GLY A 471 -1.97 -24.91 1.26
N GLN A 472 -2.18 -24.59 2.55
CA GLN A 472 -1.14 -24.62 3.58
C GLN A 472 -1.64 -25.33 4.86
N PRO A 473 -1.76 -26.70 4.85
CA PRO A 473 -2.24 -27.46 6.00
C PRO A 473 -1.25 -27.50 7.17
N GLU A 474 0.05 -27.39 6.88
CA GLU A 474 1.12 -27.36 7.88
C GLU A 474 1.59 -25.93 8.12
N LYS A 475 1.81 -25.59 9.39
CA LYS A 475 2.24 -24.27 9.83
C LYS A 475 3.46 -24.39 10.73
N HIS A 476 4.37 -23.43 10.56
CA HIS A 476 5.60 -23.35 11.35
C HIS A 476 5.56 -22.16 12.32
N PRO A 477 6.26 -22.20 13.44
CA PRO A 477 6.37 -21.05 14.34
C PRO A 477 6.88 -19.82 13.61
N LEU A 478 6.23 -18.69 13.87
CA LEU A 478 6.60 -17.37 13.34
C LEU A 478 7.46 -16.62 14.35
N HIS A 479 8.23 -15.64 13.90
CA HIS A 479 8.92 -14.72 14.77
C HIS A 479 7.95 -13.61 15.17
N ILE A 480 7.40 -13.65 16.39
CA ILE A 480 6.38 -12.73 16.88
C ILE A 480 7.00 -11.78 17.92
N PRO A 481 7.10 -10.46 17.65
CA PRO A 481 7.51 -9.49 18.66
C PRO A 481 6.33 -9.17 19.59
N VAL A 482 6.37 -9.69 20.81
CA VAL A 482 5.33 -9.46 21.83
C VAL A 482 5.79 -8.34 22.76
N ALA A 483 5.22 -7.16 22.63
CA ALA A 483 5.51 -6.04 23.54
C ALA A 483 4.74 -6.24 24.85
N VAL A 484 5.46 -6.22 25.98
CA VAL A 484 4.92 -6.48 27.31
C VAL A 484 5.41 -5.44 28.30
N GLY A 485 4.50 -4.91 29.11
CA GLY A 485 4.78 -4.12 30.30
C GLY A 485 4.15 -4.74 31.54
N LEU A 486 4.71 -4.50 32.73
CA LEU A 486 4.13 -4.98 33.98
C LEU A 486 3.78 -3.79 34.86
N LEU A 487 2.55 -3.81 35.40
CA LEU A 487 2.02 -2.79 36.30
C LEU A 487 1.96 -3.34 37.72
N GLY A 488 2.41 -2.55 38.68
CA GLY A 488 2.27 -2.87 40.11
C GLY A 488 0.82 -2.72 40.58
N PRO A 489 0.50 -3.24 41.78
CA PRO A 489 -0.87 -3.18 42.32
C PRO A 489 -1.43 -1.74 42.49
N ASN A 490 -0.58 -0.74 42.53
CA ASN A 490 -0.90 0.69 42.64
C ASN A 490 -1.10 1.37 41.27
N GLY A 491 -0.94 0.63 40.16
CA GLY A 491 -1.03 1.16 38.79
C GLY A 491 0.28 1.69 38.21
N ASP A 492 1.35 1.79 39.02
CA ASP A 492 2.66 2.23 38.50
C ASP A 492 3.30 1.16 37.61
N GLU A 493 3.99 1.57 36.56
CA GLU A 493 4.74 0.67 35.70
C GLU A 493 6.01 0.17 36.42
N VAL A 494 6.03 -1.10 36.84
CA VAL A 494 7.17 -1.73 37.54
C VAL A 494 8.17 -2.35 36.59
N VAL A 495 7.75 -2.73 35.40
CA VAL A 495 8.60 -3.12 34.28
C VAL A 495 8.15 -2.34 33.04
N PRO A 496 9.00 -1.46 32.49
CA PRO A 496 8.68 -0.73 31.27
C PRO A 496 8.51 -1.68 30.09
N THR A 497 7.86 -1.21 29.04
CA THR A 497 7.60 -2.01 27.83
C THR A 497 8.89 -2.63 27.28
N ARG A 498 8.89 -3.95 27.16
CA ARG A 498 9.93 -4.76 26.52
C ARG A 498 9.33 -5.53 25.36
N VAL A 499 10.09 -5.71 24.29
CA VAL A 499 9.72 -6.61 23.18
C VAL A 499 10.30 -7.98 23.49
N LEU A 500 9.42 -8.94 23.71
CA LEU A 500 9.79 -10.36 23.87
C LEU A 500 9.71 -11.01 22.48
N GLU A 501 10.78 -11.65 22.04
CA GLU A 501 10.81 -12.29 20.73
C GLU A 501 10.40 -13.76 20.88
N LEU A 502 9.15 -14.07 20.50
CA LEU A 502 8.64 -15.44 20.48
C LEU A 502 8.99 -16.08 19.14
N THR A 503 9.96 -17.00 19.16
CA THR A 503 10.48 -17.68 17.96
C THR A 503 10.15 -19.17 17.94
N GLU A 504 9.82 -19.75 19.10
CA GLU A 504 9.43 -21.15 19.26
C GLU A 504 7.90 -21.30 19.33
N ALA A 505 7.41 -22.52 19.21
CA ALA A 505 5.99 -22.81 19.41
C ALA A 505 5.54 -22.45 20.84
N GLU A 506 6.42 -22.59 21.83
CA GLU A 506 6.22 -22.18 23.22
C GLU A 506 7.54 -21.66 23.80
N GLN A 507 7.50 -20.52 24.48
CA GLN A 507 8.64 -19.94 25.20
C GLN A 507 8.21 -19.41 26.57
N VAL A 508 9.15 -19.37 27.50
CA VAL A 508 8.96 -18.86 28.86
C VAL A 508 9.85 -17.64 29.07
N PHE A 509 9.25 -16.57 29.59
CA PHE A 509 9.94 -15.33 29.93
C PHE A 509 9.77 -15.05 31.42
N VAL A 510 10.88 -14.69 32.08
CA VAL A 510 10.94 -14.55 33.54
C VAL A 510 11.29 -13.11 33.90
N PHE A 511 10.59 -12.58 34.90
CA PHE A 511 10.80 -11.24 35.46
C PHE A 511 11.02 -11.39 36.96
N GLU A 512 12.23 -11.11 37.43
CA GLU A 512 12.67 -11.30 38.81
C GLU A 512 12.71 -9.97 39.58
N GLY A 513 12.75 -10.06 40.91
CA GLY A 513 12.95 -8.92 41.80
C GLY A 513 11.71 -8.01 41.97
N LEU A 514 10.53 -8.55 41.74
CA LEU A 514 9.28 -7.82 41.88
C LEU A 514 8.79 -7.86 43.33
N ALA A 515 8.39 -6.71 43.89
CA ALA A 515 7.93 -6.59 45.27
C ALA A 515 6.53 -7.20 45.51
N ALA A 516 5.71 -7.29 44.48
CA ALA A 516 4.34 -7.82 44.52
C ALA A 516 3.99 -8.43 43.16
N ARG A 517 2.95 -9.28 43.12
CA ARG A 517 2.42 -9.80 41.86
C ARG A 517 1.97 -8.65 40.96
N PRO A 518 2.54 -8.51 39.76
CA PRO A 518 2.14 -7.48 38.82
C PRO A 518 0.91 -7.89 38.02
N VAL A 519 0.33 -6.92 37.33
CA VAL A 519 -0.62 -7.13 36.23
C VAL A 519 0.13 -7.00 34.91
N ALA A 520 0.06 -8.01 34.07
CA ALA A 520 0.72 -8.00 32.77
C ALA A 520 -0.16 -7.30 31.71
N SER A 521 0.44 -6.34 31.02
CA SER A 521 -0.08 -5.73 29.81
C SER A 521 0.65 -6.34 28.61
N VAL A 522 0.00 -7.30 27.92
CA VAL A 522 0.59 -8.12 26.86
C VAL A 522 0.13 -7.64 25.49
N LEU A 523 1.00 -7.69 24.49
CA LEU A 523 0.77 -7.26 23.12
C LEU A 523 0.54 -5.73 23.00
N ARG A 524 1.26 -4.94 23.79
CA ARG A 524 1.17 -3.48 23.81
C ARG A 524 1.33 -2.87 22.41
N GLY A 525 0.51 -1.86 22.12
CA GLY A 525 0.43 -1.23 20.81
C GLY A 525 0.00 -2.20 19.71
N PHE A 526 -0.63 -3.32 20.08
CA PHE A 526 -0.94 -4.44 19.17
C PHE A 526 0.30 -4.83 18.35
N SER A 527 1.36 -5.23 19.05
CA SER A 527 2.71 -5.37 18.51
C SER A 527 2.87 -6.43 17.41
N ALA A 528 1.88 -7.28 17.19
CA ALA A 528 1.82 -8.26 16.11
C ALA A 528 0.36 -8.58 15.74
N PRO A 529 0.06 -8.93 14.48
CA PRO A 529 -1.27 -9.28 13.99
C PRO A 529 -1.65 -10.72 14.41
N VAL A 530 -2.01 -10.87 15.67
CA VAL A 530 -2.35 -12.16 16.30
C VAL A 530 -3.69 -12.09 17.04
N VAL A 531 -4.35 -13.24 17.19
CA VAL A 531 -5.49 -13.37 18.10
C VAL A 531 -4.93 -13.69 19.49
N LEU A 532 -5.02 -12.72 20.40
CA LEU A 532 -4.57 -12.86 21.77
C LEU A 532 -5.60 -13.66 22.60
N ASP A 533 -5.15 -14.75 23.21
CA ASP A 533 -5.88 -15.55 24.18
C ASP A 533 -5.17 -15.41 25.55
N HIS A 534 -5.62 -14.41 26.31
CA HIS A 534 -5.10 -14.09 27.63
C HIS A 534 -6.28 -14.03 28.60
N PRO A 535 -6.61 -15.15 29.28
CA PRO A 535 -7.68 -15.18 30.26
C PRO A 535 -7.44 -14.20 31.41
N MET A 536 -8.39 -13.30 31.65
CA MET A 536 -8.34 -12.30 32.71
C MET A 536 -9.69 -12.22 33.42
N GLU A 537 -9.66 -11.95 34.72
CA GLU A 537 -10.87 -11.60 35.48
C GLU A 537 -11.33 -10.16 35.13
N ASP A 538 -12.60 -9.87 35.38
CA ASP A 538 -13.16 -8.53 35.13
C ASP A 538 -12.47 -7.45 35.95
N ALA A 539 -12.07 -7.75 37.18
CA ALA A 539 -11.29 -6.83 38.02
C ALA A 539 -9.93 -6.47 37.40
N THR A 540 -9.25 -7.43 36.76
CA THR A 540 -7.99 -7.19 36.06
C THR A 540 -8.20 -6.31 34.83
N ARG A 541 -9.29 -6.54 34.06
CA ARG A 541 -9.64 -5.68 32.92
C ARG A 541 -10.01 -4.27 33.36
N ALA A 542 -10.75 -4.12 34.47
CA ALA A 542 -11.06 -2.79 35.05
C ALA A 542 -9.78 -2.06 35.50
N PHE A 543 -8.85 -2.78 36.09
CA PHE A 543 -7.55 -2.24 36.48
C PHE A 543 -6.74 -1.77 35.25
N LEU A 544 -6.66 -2.56 34.19
CA LEU A 544 -5.96 -2.17 32.95
C LEU A 544 -6.64 -0.95 32.29
N LEU A 545 -7.99 -0.90 32.24
CA LEU A 545 -8.71 0.28 31.73
C LEU A 545 -8.36 1.54 32.52
N ALA A 546 -8.20 1.43 33.84
CA ALA A 546 -7.89 2.59 34.69
C ALA A 546 -6.42 3.02 34.63
N HIS A 547 -5.48 2.07 34.51
CA HIS A 547 -4.07 2.30 34.81
C HIS A 547 -3.08 1.94 33.71
N ASP A 548 -3.47 1.18 32.65
CA ASP A 548 -2.52 0.80 31.63
C ASP A 548 -1.96 2.04 30.91
N THR A 549 -0.66 2.08 30.77
CA THR A 549 0.06 3.16 30.08
C THR A 549 0.05 3.01 28.57
N ASP A 550 -0.27 1.79 28.06
CA ASP A 550 -0.47 1.56 26.64
C ASP A 550 -1.92 1.85 26.22
N PRO A 551 -2.14 2.81 25.30
CA PRO A 551 -3.50 3.22 24.93
C PRO A 551 -4.31 2.11 24.25
N VAL A 552 -3.68 1.24 23.46
CA VAL A 552 -4.37 0.16 22.76
C VAL A 552 -4.86 -0.89 23.76
N ASN A 553 -3.99 -1.31 24.67
CA ASN A 553 -4.34 -2.29 25.70
C ASN A 553 -5.36 -1.72 26.70
N ARG A 554 -5.22 -0.45 27.08
CA ARG A 554 -6.18 0.27 27.92
C ARG A 554 -7.58 0.26 27.30
N TRP A 555 -7.68 0.64 26.02
CA TRP A 555 -8.92 0.62 25.27
C TRP A 555 -9.47 -0.81 25.10
N ASP A 556 -8.63 -1.79 24.71
CA ASP A 556 -9.07 -3.17 24.46
C ASP A 556 -9.59 -3.85 25.74
N ALA A 557 -8.91 -3.63 26.88
CA ALA A 557 -9.38 -4.10 28.20
C ALA A 557 -10.77 -3.51 28.54
N GLY A 558 -10.97 -2.21 28.31
CA GLY A 558 -12.24 -1.53 28.49
C GLY A 558 -13.36 -2.11 27.62
N ARG A 559 -13.08 -2.35 26.34
CA ARG A 559 -14.04 -2.93 25.37
C ARG A 559 -14.41 -4.37 25.72
N GLN A 560 -13.42 -5.19 26.11
CA GLN A 560 -13.68 -6.58 26.53
C GLN A 560 -14.52 -6.61 27.81
N LEU A 561 -14.21 -5.77 28.79
CA LEU A 561 -14.97 -5.66 30.04
C LEU A 561 -16.39 -5.19 29.79
N ALA A 562 -16.57 -4.10 29.03
CA ALA A 562 -17.90 -3.59 28.68
C ALA A 562 -18.74 -4.66 27.97
N ARG A 563 -18.18 -5.37 27.00
CA ARG A 563 -18.85 -6.47 26.30
C ARG A 563 -19.31 -7.59 27.25
N ALA A 564 -18.44 -8.00 28.20
CA ALA A 564 -18.77 -9.04 29.16
C ALA A 564 -19.90 -8.59 30.11
N ILE A 565 -19.84 -7.35 30.63
CA ILE A 565 -20.82 -6.81 31.55
C ILE A 565 -22.17 -6.58 30.85
N LEU A 566 -22.18 -5.92 29.70
CA LEU A 566 -23.40 -5.68 28.93
C LEU A 566 -24.07 -6.99 28.49
N GLY A 567 -23.26 -8.01 28.16
CA GLY A 567 -23.76 -9.36 27.88
C GLY A 567 -24.53 -9.93 29.07
N ARG A 568 -23.98 -9.90 30.29
CA ARG A 568 -24.66 -10.36 31.51
C ARG A 568 -25.88 -9.51 31.86
N MET A 569 -25.82 -8.20 31.65
CA MET A 569 -26.99 -7.32 31.85
C MET A 569 -28.18 -7.75 30.96
N VAL A 570 -27.92 -8.11 29.71
CA VAL A 570 -28.94 -8.54 28.76
C VAL A 570 -29.42 -9.96 29.04
N THR A 571 -28.52 -10.89 29.32
CA THR A 571 -28.89 -12.33 29.46
C THR A 571 -29.36 -12.71 30.86
N GLU A 572 -28.92 -12.02 31.91
CA GLU A 572 -29.09 -12.40 33.30
C GLU A 572 -29.80 -11.30 34.12
N GLY A 573 -30.01 -10.11 33.55
CA GLY A 573 -30.56 -8.95 34.30
C GLY A 573 -29.59 -8.41 35.36
N ALA A 574 -28.28 -8.68 35.22
CA ALA A 574 -27.23 -8.22 36.16
C ALA A 574 -27.13 -6.68 36.16
N ALA A 575 -26.75 -6.10 37.30
CA ALA A 575 -26.39 -4.69 37.37
C ALA A 575 -24.95 -4.45 36.86
N PRO A 576 -24.62 -3.23 36.36
CA PRO A 576 -23.23 -2.90 36.04
C PRO A 576 -22.38 -2.96 37.31
N GLY A 577 -21.22 -3.63 37.25
CA GLY A 577 -20.33 -3.77 38.42
C GLY A 577 -19.70 -2.43 38.83
N PRO A 578 -19.48 -2.17 40.12
CA PRO A 578 -18.91 -0.92 40.62
C PRO A 578 -17.49 -0.68 40.07
N ASP A 579 -16.71 -1.73 39.87
CA ASP A 579 -15.32 -1.62 39.38
C ASP A 579 -15.27 -1.08 37.94
N TRP A 580 -16.22 -1.49 37.07
CA TRP A 580 -16.32 -0.92 35.73
C TRP A 580 -16.67 0.54 35.74
N LEU A 581 -17.66 0.94 36.57
CA LEU A 581 -18.06 2.34 36.69
C LEU A 581 -16.91 3.20 37.26
N ALA A 582 -16.15 2.66 38.21
CA ALA A 582 -14.99 3.34 38.76
C ALA A 582 -13.86 3.51 37.72
N ALA A 583 -13.58 2.47 36.94
CA ALA A 583 -12.58 2.51 35.87
C ALA A 583 -12.95 3.51 34.76
N VAL A 584 -14.22 3.50 34.30
CA VAL A 584 -14.75 4.47 33.33
C VAL A 584 -14.64 5.90 33.90
N ALA A 585 -15.01 6.10 35.18
CA ALA A 585 -14.87 7.40 35.83
C ALA A 585 -13.40 7.86 35.97
N ALA A 586 -12.45 6.93 36.14
CA ALA A 586 -11.03 7.23 36.15
C ALA A 586 -10.56 7.75 34.78
N VAL A 587 -10.96 7.09 33.68
CA VAL A 587 -10.65 7.55 32.31
C VAL A 587 -11.23 8.93 32.04
N LEU A 588 -12.51 9.17 32.44
CA LEU A 588 -13.18 10.45 32.24
C LEU A 588 -12.47 11.62 32.95
N ARG A 589 -11.95 11.37 34.16
CA ARG A 589 -11.29 12.38 34.99
C ARG A 589 -9.82 12.60 34.68
N ASP A 590 -9.23 11.70 33.91
CA ASP A 590 -7.80 11.78 33.56
C ASP A 590 -7.59 12.82 32.46
N GLU A 591 -7.32 14.06 32.86
CA GLU A 591 -7.07 15.19 31.95
C GLU A 591 -5.72 15.10 31.22
N THR A 592 -4.86 14.16 31.61
CA THR A 592 -3.56 13.93 30.94
C THR A 592 -3.72 13.12 29.64
N LEU A 593 -4.85 12.42 29.48
CA LEU A 593 -5.16 11.66 28.28
C LEU A 593 -5.64 12.58 27.15
N ASP A 594 -5.26 12.20 25.94
CA ASP A 594 -5.82 12.80 24.71
C ASP A 594 -7.35 12.78 24.75
N PRO A 595 -8.05 13.92 24.54
CA PRO A 595 -9.50 13.98 24.56
C PRO A 595 -10.19 13.02 23.58
N ALA A 596 -9.63 12.85 22.38
CA ALA A 596 -10.16 11.92 21.37
C ALA A 596 -10.01 10.46 21.84
N PHE A 597 -8.87 10.12 22.44
CA PHE A 597 -8.68 8.80 23.05
C PHE A 597 -9.63 8.54 24.22
N ARG A 598 -9.86 9.54 25.09
CA ARG A 598 -10.85 9.42 26.18
C ARG A 598 -12.25 9.13 25.64
N ALA A 599 -12.67 9.86 24.60
CA ALA A 599 -13.95 9.63 23.95
C ALA A 599 -14.06 8.21 23.36
N LEU A 600 -12.97 7.70 22.79
CA LEU A 600 -12.94 6.35 22.20
C LEU A 600 -13.00 5.22 23.25
N CYS A 601 -12.53 5.48 24.49
CA CYS A 601 -12.62 4.53 25.60
C CYS A 601 -14.03 4.40 26.21
N LEU A 602 -14.94 5.31 25.91
CA LEU A 602 -16.31 5.37 26.41
C LEU A 602 -17.30 4.75 25.46
#